data_764c95b261f2637203d835bee3677da8
#
_entry.id   764c95b261f2637203d835bee3677da8
#
_cell.length_a   1.000
_cell.length_b   1.000
_cell.length_c   1.000
_cell.angle_alpha   90.00
_cell.angle_beta   90.00
_cell.angle_gamma   90.00
#
_symmetry.space_group_name_H-M   'P 1'
#
loop_
_entity.id
_entity.type
_entity.pdbx_description
1 polymer ?
#
loop_
_entity_poly.entity_id
_entity_poly.type
_entity_poly.pdbx_seq_one_letter_code
_entity_poly.pdbx_strand_id
1 'polypeptide(L)'
;MDEKRESIKEEELITQDPEFWNDPKKAELVLKGIKQKKFWVNTYDDLKMSLEDTEVLFDFFKEGEVTEEEVNQQFESMIEKLEELELKNMLSSEEDHLDAVLQITAGAGGTESCDWSSMLMRMYLMWGEKNGFKIKELQCQDGDVAGIKTVSYTHLTLPTNGL
;
A
#
# COMPACT_ATOMS: atom_id res chain seq x y z
N MET A 1 -15.34 9.45 10.55
CA MET A 1 -15.60 8.25 9.72
C MET A 1 -17.05 8.17 9.24
N ASP A 2 -18.02 8.62 10.02
CA ASP A 2 -19.44 8.54 9.67
C ASP A 2 -19.80 9.32 8.39
N GLU A 3 -19.25 10.51 8.19
CA GLU A 3 -19.42 11.27 6.94
C GLU A 3 -18.92 10.48 5.70
N LYS A 4 -17.80 9.75 5.83
CA LYS A 4 -17.31 8.92 4.72
C LYS A 4 -18.25 7.75 4.44
N ARG A 5 -18.86 7.15 5.47
CA ARG A 5 -19.84 6.07 5.31
C ARG A 5 -21.13 6.55 4.64
N GLU A 6 -21.60 7.75 4.98
CA GLU A 6 -22.76 8.36 4.33
C GLU A 6 -22.44 8.67 2.86
N SER A 7 -21.30 9.31 2.59
CA SER A 7 -20.86 9.57 1.20
C SER A 7 -20.74 8.30 0.35
N ILE A 8 -20.25 7.20 0.91
CA ILE A 8 -20.19 5.90 0.22
C ILE A 8 -21.60 5.43 -0.16
N LYS A 9 -22.57 5.51 0.78
CA LYS A 9 -23.94 5.07 0.51
C LYS A 9 -24.63 5.92 -0.57
N GLU A 10 -24.41 7.23 -0.53
CA GLU A 10 -24.94 8.14 -1.54
C GLU A 10 -24.36 7.85 -2.94
N GLU A 11 -23.03 7.66 -3.02
CA GLU A 11 -22.36 7.36 -4.27
C GLU A 11 -22.74 5.96 -4.80
N GLU A 12 -22.94 4.97 -3.94
CA GLU A 12 -23.43 3.65 -4.32
C GLU A 12 -24.86 3.70 -4.88
N LEU A 13 -25.72 4.56 -4.35
CA LEU A 13 -27.06 4.77 -4.90
C LEU A 13 -26.99 5.32 -6.32
N ILE A 14 -26.07 6.24 -6.59
CA ILE A 14 -25.86 6.79 -7.93
C ILE A 14 -25.43 5.69 -8.92
N THR A 15 -24.62 4.72 -8.48
CA THR A 15 -24.17 3.62 -9.36
C THR A 15 -25.29 2.65 -9.74
N GLN A 16 -26.43 2.67 -9.04
CA GLN A 16 -27.59 1.82 -9.35
C GLN A 16 -28.45 2.40 -10.49
N ASP A 17 -28.23 3.67 -10.85
CA ASP A 17 -28.94 4.29 -11.98
C ASP A 17 -28.42 3.72 -13.29
N PRO A 18 -29.31 3.19 -14.18
CA PRO A 18 -28.90 2.71 -15.50
C PRO A 18 -28.18 3.77 -16.36
N GLU A 19 -28.52 5.04 -16.19
CA GLU A 19 -27.90 6.16 -16.92
C GLU A 19 -26.45 6.41 -16.49
N PHE A 20 -26.07 6.00 -15.26
CA PHE A 20 -24.72 6.12 -14.75
C PHE A 20 -23.66 5.47 -15.66
N TRP A 21 -24.02 4.38 -16.30
CA TRP A 21 -23.11 3.58 -17.13
C TRP A 21 -22.95 4.10 -18.57
N ASN A 22 -23.72 5.15 -18.94
CA ASN A 22 -23.62 5.77 -20.28
C ASN A 22 -22.29 6.52 -20.49
N ASP A 23 -21.62 6.95 -19.40
CA ASP A 23 -20.30 7.59 -19.46
C ASP A 23 -19.26 6.75 -18.66
N PRO A 24 -18.53 5.86 -19.37
CA PRO A 24 -17.57 4.96 -18.73
C PRO A 24 -16.46 5.68 -17.95
N LYS A 25 -16.00 6.84 -18.42
CA LYS A 25 -14.92 7.59 -17.75
C LYS A 25 -15.40 8.19 -16.44
N LYS A 26 -16.59 8.74 -16.41
CA LYS A 26 -17.20 9.28 -15.20
C LYS A 26 -17.51 8.17 -14.21
N ALA A 27 -18.02 7.05 -14.68
CA ALA A 27 -18.29 5.87 -13.86
C ALA A 27 -17.02 5.34 -13.20
N GLU A 28 -15.90 5.22 -13.94
CA GLU A 28 -14.61 4.78 -13.42
C GLU A 28 -14.10 5.70 -12.31
N LEU A 29 -14.18 7.02 -12.48
CA LEU A 29 -13.76 7.98 -11.45
C LEU A 29 -14.58 7.85 -10.17
N VAL A 30 -15.90 7.73 -10.28
CA VAL A 30 -16.78 7.57 -9.10
C VAL A 30 -16.50 6.24 -8.40
N LEU A 31 -16.38 5.15 -9.13
CA LEU A 31 -16.07 3.82 -8.56
C LEU A 31 -14.70 3.80 -7.89
N LYS A 32 -13.70 4.47 -8.46
CA LYS A 32 -12.38 4.63 -7.83
C LYS A 32 -12.48 5.41 -6.52
N GLY A 33 -13.28 6.48 -6.49
CA GLY A 33 -13.55 7.26 -5.28
C GLY A 33 -14.24 6.43 -4.19
N ILE A 34 -15.28 5.67 -4.55
CA ILE A 34 -15.97 4.76 -3.62
C ILE A 34 -15.00 3.72 -3.06
N LYS A 35 -14.19 3.08 -3.92
CA LYS A 35 -13.20 2.08 -3.50
C LYS A 35 -12.19 2.65 -2.51
N GLN A 36 -11.69 3.85 -2.76
CA GLN A 36 -10.76 4.55 -1.87
C GLN A 36 -11.40 4.86 -0.51
N LYS A 37 -12.63 5.38 -0.50
CA LYS A 37 -13.35 5.65 0.76
C LYS A 37 -13.63 4.37 1.54
N LYS A 38 -14.08 3.31 0.86
CA LYS A 38 -14.28 1.98 1.47
C LYS A 38 -13.01 1.42 2.07
N PHE A 39 -11.88 1.56 1.39
CA PHE A 39 -10.59 1.13 1.92
C PHE A 39 -10.32 1.77 3.30
N TRP A 40 -10.46 3.09 3.41
CA TRP A 40 -10.24 3.80 4.67
C TRP A 40 -11.22 3.40 5.77
N VAL A 41 -12.50 3.22 5.44
CA VAL A 41 -13.53 2.80 6.40
C VAL A 41 -13.25 1.39 6.89
N ASN A 42 -12.99 0.45 5.98
CA ASN A 42 -12.72 -0.95 6.33
C ASN A 42 -11.44 -1.08 7.18
N THR A 43 -10.35 -0.42 6.78
CA THR A 43 -9.08 -0.48 7.53
C THR A 43 -9.24 0.12 8.94
N TYR A 44 -10.03 1.19 9.07
CA TYR A 44 -10.35 1.76 10.39
C TYR A 44 -11.17 0.80 11.24
N ASP A 45 -12.17 0.14 10.65
CA ASP A 45 -13.02 -0.81 11.36
C ASP A 45 -12.23 -2.05 11.80
N ASP A 46 -11.33 -2.55 10.92
CA ASP A 46 -10.43 -3.67 11.22
C ASP A 46 -9.47 -3.32 12.38
N LEU A 47 -8.92 -2.11 12.38
CA LEU A 47 -8.06 -1.64 13.46
C LEU A 47 -8.83 -1.48 14.77
N LYS A 48 -10.05 -0.93 14.71
CA LYS A 48 -10.92 -0.80 15.87
C LYS A 48 -11.28 -2.15 16.47
N MET A 49 -11.63 -3.12 15.62
CA MET A 49 -11.90 -4.50 16.04
C MET A 49 -10.66 -5.13 16.70
N SER A 50 -9.48 -4.94 16.11
CA SER A 50 -8.22 -5.44 16.69
C SER A 50 -7.90 -4.83 18.06
N LEU A 51 -8.28 -3.55 18.28
CA LEU A 51 -8.17 -2.91 19.59
C LEU A 51 -9.14 -3.53 20.59
N GLU A 52 -10.42 -3.69 20.22
CA GLU A 52 -11.44 -4.31 21.07
C GLU A 52 -11.05 -5.75 21.43
N ASP A 53 -10.53 -6.54 20.49
CA ASP A 53 -10.01 -7.89 20.74
C ASP A 53 -8.83 -7.87 21.73
N THR A 54 -7.94 -6.89 21.61
CA THR A 54 -6.80 -6.74 22.54
C THR A 54 -7.26 -6.37 23.94
N GLU A 55 -8.27 -5.51 24.08
CA GLU A 55 -8.86 -5.15 25.37
C GLU A 55 -9.52 -6.37 26.04
N VAL A 56 -10.28 -7.16 25.28
CA VAL A 56 -10.90 -8.40 25.78
C VAL A 56 -9.84 -9.41 26.21
N LEU A 57 -8.78 -9.58 25.40
CA LEU A 57 -7.69 -10.49 25.75
C LEU A 57 -6.94 -10.04 27.02
N PHE A 58 -6.78 -8.73 27.21
CA PHE A 58 -6.20 -8.18 28.42
C PHE A 58 -7.07 -8.40 29.66
N ASP A 59 -8.39 -8.38 29.54
CA ASP A 59 -9.29 -8.72 30.65
C ASP A 59 -9.19 -10.21 31.01
N PHE A 60 -9.12 -11.12 30.03
CA PHE A 60 -8.85 -12.53 30.28
C PHE A 60 -7.47 -12.76 30.95
N PHE A 61 -6.48 -11.98 30.61
CA PHE A 61 -5.18 -12.03 31.30
C PHE A 61 -5.32 -11.67 32.79
N LYS A 62 -6.11 -10.65 33.14
CA LYS A 62 -6.35 -10.29 34.56
C LYS A 62 -7.08 -11.40 35.32
N GLU A 63 -7.90 -12.21 34.64
CA GLU A 63 -8.59 -13.35 35.21
C GLU A 63 -7.69 -14.61 35.27
N GLY A 64 -6.51 -14.55 34.66
CA GLY A 64 -5.53 -15.65 34.66
C GLY A 64 -5.81 -16.74 33.62
N GLU A 65 -6.67 -16.48 32.65
CA GLU A 65 -7.05 -17.43 31.60
C GLU A 65 -6.08 -17.42 30.39
N VAL A 66 -5.30 -16.32 30.21
CA VAL A 66 -4.39 -16.12 29.07
C VAL A 66 -3.02 -15.71 29.58
N THR A 67 -2.00 -15.97 28.80
CA THR A 67 -0.61 -15.61 29.15
C THR A 67 -0.27 -14.17 28.74
N GLU A 68 0.72 -13.57 29.39
CA GLU A 68 1.25 -12.25 29.03
C GLU A 68 1.82 -12.25 27.60
N GLU A 69 2.40 -13.35 27.16
CA GLU A 69 2.96 -13.49 25.81
C GLU A 69 1.89 -13.37 24.73
N GLU A 70 0.72 -13.97 24.95
CA GLU A 70 -0.42 -13.89 24.00
C GLU A 70 -0.97 -12.47 23.90
N VAL A 71 -1.07 -11.75 25.03
CA VAL A 71 -1.50 -10.33 25.03
C VAL A 71 -0.50 -9.46 24.29
N ASN A 72 0.79 -9.64 24.57
CA ASN A 72 1.85 -8.86 23.92
C ASN A 72 1.89 -9.13 22.41
N GLN A 73 1.73 -10.36 21.98
CA GLN A 73 1.70 -10.70 20.55
C GLN A 73 0.51 -10.04 19.82
N GLN A 74 -0.67 -10.05 20.43
CA GLN A 74 -1.84 -9.37 19.88
C GLN A 74 -1.66 -7.86 19.83
N PHE A 75 -1.07 -7.28 20.89
CA PHE A 75 -0.78 -5.86 20.98
C PHE A 75 0.23 -5.43 19.91
N GLU A 76 1.32 -6.17 19.74
CA GLU A 76 2.32 -5.89 18.71
C GLU A 76 1.70 -5.95 17.30
N SER A 77 0.87 -6.96 17.02
CA SER A 77 0.15 -7.07 15.75
C SER A 77 -0.79 -5.88 15.51
N MET A 78 -1.46 -5.38 16.54
CA MET A 78 -2.31 -4.18 16.45
C MET A 78 -1.47 -2.93 16.17
N ILE A 79 -0.31 -2.77 16.83
CA ILE A 79 0.59 -1.64 16.60
C ILE A 79 1.12 -1.66 15.17
N GLU A 80 1.53 -2.80 14.63
CA GLU A 80 1.98 -2.92 13.24
C GLU A 80 0.89 -2.45 12.25
N LYS A 81 -0.37 -2.83 12.48
CA LYS A 81 -1.50 -2.37 11.65
C LYS A 81 -1.72 -0.86 11.75
N LEU A 82 -1.55 -0.29 12.96
CA LEU A 82 -1.68 1.14 13.17
C LEU A 82 -0.59 1.91 12.43
N GLU A 83 0.68 1.48 12.57
CA GLU A 83 1.83 2.10 11.90
C GLU A 83 1.69 2.05 10.37
N GLU A 84 1.21 0.93 9.83
CA GLU A 84 0.92 0.79 8.39
C GLU A 84 -0.18 1.77 7.94
N LEU A 85 -1.22 1.95 8.74
CA LEU A 85 -2.31 2.89 8.44
C LEU A 85 -1.84 4.35 8.53
N GLU A 86 -1.03 4.68 9.53
CA GLU A 86 -0.42 6.01 9.68
C GLU A 86 0.47 6.35 8.49
N LEU A 87 1.33 5.41 8.07
CA LEU A 87 2.17 5.58 6.89
C LEU A 87 1.33 5.84 5.63
N LYS A 88 0.27 5.06 5.42
CA LYS A 88 -0.66 5.27 4.29
C LYS A 88 -1.38 6.62 4.37
N ASN A 89 -1.70 7.09 5.58
CA ASN A 89 -2.33 8.39 5.77
C ASN A 89 -1.38 9.56 5.49
N MET A 90 -0.09 9.40 5.78
CA MET A 90 0.95 10.38 5.43
C MET A 90 1.10 10.52 3.91
N LEU A 91 0.92 9.42 3.17
CA LEU A 91 0.97 9.35 1.70
C LEU A 91 -0.44 9.60 1.11
N SER A 92 -1.03 10.76 1.42
CA SER A 92 -2.43 11.09 1.03
C SER A 92 -2.54 12.23 0.01
N SER A 93 -1.42 12.72 -0.52
CA SER A 93 -1.39 13.75 -1.57
C SER A 93 -1.94 13.20 -2.90
N GLU A 94 -2.46 14.07 -3.76
CA GLU A 94 -2.95 13.66 -5.08
C GLU A 94 -1.85 13.00 -5.93
N GLU A 95 -0.61 13.38 -5.72
CA GLU A 95 0.57 12.86 -6.41
C GLU A 95 0.98 11.46 -5.94
N ASP A 96 0.65 11.09 -4.70
CA ASP A 96 0.99 9.77 -4.12
C ASP A 96 0.24 8.61 -4.77
N HIS A 97 -0.81 8.92 -5.55
CA HIS A 97 -1.58 7.94 -6.31
C HIS A 97 -1.08 7.74 -7.75
N LEU A 98 -0.08 8.52 -8.15
CA LEU A 98 0.49 8.44 -9.48
C LEU A 98 1.52 7.31 -9.58
N ASP A 99 1.70 6.84 -10.80
CA ASP A 99 2.75 5.89 -11.11
C ASP A 99 4.13 6.54 -10.92
N ALA A 100 5.07 5.82 -10.35
CA ALA A 100 6.41 6.32 -10.10
C ALA A 100 7.43 5.77 -11.11
N VAL A 101 8.41 6.59 -11.44
CA VAL A 101 9.61 6.16 -12.17
C VAL A 101 10.77 6.09 -11.20
N LEU A 102 11.33 4.91 -11.02
CA LEU A 102 12.54 4.71 -10.23
C LEU A 102 13.74 4.64 -11.15
N GLN A 103 14.71 5.52 -10.96
CA GLN A 103 15.98 5.47 -11.65
C GLN A 103 17.12 5.30 -10.65
N ILE A 104 17.97 4.32 -10.89
CA ILE A 104 19.17 4.04 -10.10
C ILE A 104 20.37 4.25 -11.02
N THR A 105 21.28 5.13 -10.62
CA THR A 105 22.49 5.44 -11.38
C THR A 105 23.71 5.27 -10.49
N ALA A 106 24.69 4.52 -10.95
CA ALA A 106 25.96 4.37 -10.27
C ALA A 106 26.71 5.70 -10.20
N GLY A 107 27.26 6.02 -9.04
CA GLY A 107 28.12 7.20 -8.85
C GLY A 107 29.56 6.98 -9.33
N ALA A 108 30.48 7.84 -8.89
CA ALA A 108 31.90 7.84 -9.29
C ALA A 108 32.75 6.71 -8.68
N GLY A 109 32.17 5.71 -8.04
CA GLY A 109 32.87 4.63 -7.32
C GLY A 109 33.38 3.46 -8.18
N GLY A 110 33.37 3.56 -9.51
CA GLY A 110 33.83 2.49 -10.40
C GLY A 110 32.96 1.23 -10.31
N THR A 111 33.58 0.04 -10.37
CA THR A 111 32.91 -1.27 -10.37
C THR A 111 32.07 -1.48 -9.11
N GLU A 112 32.58 -1.05 -7.94
CA GLU A 112 31.85 -1.23 -6.67
C GLU A 112 30.54 -0.44 -6.62
N SER A 113 30.51 0.76 -7.23
CA SER A 113 29.27 1.54 -7.33
C SER A 113 28.24 0.92 -8.27
N CYS A 114 28.71 0.24 -9.32
CA CYS A 114 27.85 -0.54 -10.23
C CYS A 114 27.27 -1.78 -9.53
N ASP A 115 28.06 -2.46 -8.73
CA ASP A 115 27.59 -3.60 -7.93
C ASP A 115 26.57 -3.16 -6.88
N TRP A 116 26.85 -2.05 -6.19
CA TRP A 116 25.90 -1.46 -5.23
C TRP A 116 24.59 -1.09 -5.89
N SER A 117 24.62 -0.48 -7.08
CA SER A 117 23.43 -0.16 -7.87
C SER A 117 22.61 -1.40 -8.22
N SER A 118 23.30 -2.51 -8.55
CA SER A 118 22.68 -3.80 -8.81
C SER A 118 21.98 -4.38 -7.56
N MET A 119 22.61 -4.24 -6.40
CA MET A 119 22.01 -4.67 -5.12
C MET A 119 20.76 -3.84 -4.79
N LEU A 120 20.82 -2.52 -4.93
CA LEU A 120 19.67 -1.63 -4.72
C LEU A 120 18.53 -1.95 -5.69
N MET A 121 18.84 -2.17 -6.97
CA MET A 121 17.86 -2.59 -7.96
C MET A 121 17.12 -3.84 -7.50
N ARG A 122 17.86 -4.88 -7.11
CA ARG A 122 17.28 -6.13 -6.64
C ARG A 122 16.40 -5.93 -5.40
N MET A 123 16.83 -5.10 -4.45
CA MET A 123 16.07 -4.75 -3.26
C MET A 123 14.71 -4.11 -3.62
N TYR A 124 14.70 -3.12 -4.52
CA TYR A 124 13.47 -2.45 -4.94
C TYR A 124 12.56 -3.35 -5.76
N LEU A 125 13.09 -4.23 -6.62
CA LEU A 125 12.29 -5.20 -7.34
C LEU A 125 11.59 -6.17 -6.38
N MET A 126 12.31 -6.74 -5.42
CA MET A 126 11.75 -7.64 -4.42
C MET A 126 10.71 -6.93 -3.53
N TRP A 127 10.98 -5.67 -3.16
CA TRP A 127 10.01 -4.86 -2.40
C TRP A 127 8.73 -4.60 -3.21
N GLY A 128 8.89 -4.24 -4.47
CA GLY A 128 7.75 -3.97 -5.34
C GLY A 128 6.92 -5.23 -5.61
N GLU A 129 7.55 -6.38 -5.87
CA GLU A 129 6.85 -7.66 -6.01
C GLU A 129 6.10 -8.05 -4.73
N LYS A 130 6.75 -7.92 -3.57
CA LYS A 130 6.11 -8.19 -2.27
C LYS A 130 4.87 -7.33 -2.02
N ASN A 131 4.89 -6.08 -2.47
CA ASN A 131 3.76 -5.15 -2.33
C ASN A 131 2.77 -5.20 -3.52
N GLY A 132 2.96 -6.13 -4.46
CA GLY A 132 2.05 -6.35 -5.58
C GLY A 132 2.11 -5.28 -6.68
N PHE A 133 3.16 -4.46 -6.72
CA PHE A 133 3.35 -3.49 -7.79
C PHE A 133 3.68 -4.16 -9.11
N LYS A 134 3.16 -3.61 -10.20
CA LYS A 134 3.57 -4.00 -11.56
C LYS A 134 4.81 -3.21 -11.92
N ILE A 135 5.94 -3.89 -12.06
CA ILE A 135 7.22 -3.26 -12.39
C ILE A 135 7.58 -3.59 -13.83
N LYS A 136 7.93 -2.56 -14.60
CA LYS A 136 8.42 -2.72 -15.98
C LYS A 136 9.76 -2.03 -16.12
N GLU A 137 10.75 -2.77 -16.56
CA GLU A 137 12.04 -2.20 -16.96
C GLU A 137 11.89 -1.36 -18.22
N LEU A 138 12.40 -0.14 -18.18
CA LEU A 138 12.45 0.77 -19.34
C LEU A 138 13.79 0.73 -20.01
N GLN A 139 14.83 0.83 -19.22
CA GLN A 139 16.21 0.88 -19.71
C GLN A 139 17.14 0.32 -18.66
N CYS A 140 18.04 -0.54 -19.08
CA CYS A 140 19.14 -1.03 -18.27
C CYS A 140 20.45 -0.87 -19.07
N GLN A 141 21.47 -0.33 -18.41
CA GLN A 141 22.82 -0.25 -18.94
C GLN A 141 23.75 -0.93 -17.95
N ASP A 142 24.38 -1.99 -18.41
CA ASP A 142 25.36 -2.72 -17.62
C ASP A 142 26.62 -1.88 -17.35
N GLY A 143 27.31 -2.17 -16.27
CA GLY A 143 28.62 -1.64 -15.97
C GLY A 143 29.69 -2.22 -16.91
N ASP A 144 30.77 -1.49 -17.11
CA ASP A 144 31.83 -1.89 -18.06
C ASP A 144 32.50 -3.21 -17.68
N VAL A 145 32.55 -3.60 -16.43
CA VAL A 145 33.17 -4.81 -15.90
C VAL A 145 32.16 -5.70 -15.16
N ALA A 146 31.34 -5.11 -14.29
CA ALA A 146 30.30 -5.78 -13.50
C ALA A 146 29.26 -4.80 -13.04
N GLY A 147 28.12 -5.33 -12.58
CA GLY A 147 27.03 -4.55 -12.02
C GLY A 147 26.27 -3.70 -13.04
N ILE A 148 25.53 -2.71 -12.59
CA ILE A 148 24.65 -1.86 -13.40
C ILE A 148 25.09 -0.39 -13.30
N LYS A 149 25.30 0.24 -14.45
CA LYS A 149 25.65 1.66 -14.54
C LYS A 149 24.43 2.55 -14.38
N THR A 150 23.34 2.20 -15.06
CA THR A 150 22.08 2.90 -14.95
C THR A 150 20.93 1.95 -15.24
N VAL A 151 19.88 2.02 -14.43
CA VAL A 151 18.64 1.30 -14.69
C VAL A 151 17.44 2.23 -14.39
N SER A 152 16.43 2.14 -15.24
CA SER A 152 15.18 2.89 -15.08
C SER A 152 14.00 1.93 -15.16
N TYR A 153 13.11 2.03 -14.20
CA TYR A 153 11.85 1.29 -14.15
C TYR A 153 10.68 2.25 -14.21
N THR A 154 9.66 1.92 -15.00
CA THR A 154 8.34 2.58 -14.91
C THR A 154 7.33 1.62 -14.35
N HIS A 155 6.30 2.24 -13.78
CA HIS A 155 5.11 1.61 -13.24
C HIS A 155 5.35 0.80 -11.97
N LEU A 156 5.59 1.53 -10.90
CA LEU A 156 5.11 1.13 -9.60
C LEU A 156 3.59 1.47 -9.56
N THR A 157 2.80 0.81 -10.42
CA THR A 157 1.34 0.92 -10.32
C THR A 157 0.91 0.10 -9.14
N LEU A 158 0.15 0.73 -8.24
CA LEU A 158 -0.60 -0.03 -7.24
C LEU A 158 -1.38 -1.13 -7.97
N PRO A 159 -1.40 -2.37 -7.43
CA PRO A 159 -2.19 -3.42 -8.03
C PRO A 159 -3.64 -2.96 -8.08
N THR A 160 -4.11 -2.62 -9.26
CA THR A 160 -5.55 -2.57 -9.53
C THR A 160 -6.00 -4.02 -9.47
N ASN A 161 -6.28 -4.51 -8.25
CA ASN A 161 -6.96 -5.78 -8.09
C ASN A 161 -8.22 -5.68 -8.92
N GLY A 162 -8.28 -6.52 -9.93
CA GLY A 162 -9.20 -6.46 -11.02
C GLY A 162 -10.64 -6.20 -10.58
N LEU A 163 -11.26 -5.39 -11.37
CA LEU A 163 -12.70 -5.36 -11.51
C LEU A 163 -13.19 -6.70 -12.01
#